data_db98a729b1a9ee55db1f4d81b226a2fc
#
_entry.id   db98a729b1a9ee55db1f4d81b226a2fc
#
_cell.length_a   1.000
_cell.length_b   1.000
_cell.length_c   1.000
_cell.angle_alpha   90.00
_cell.angle_beta   90.00
_cell.angle_gamma   90.00
#
_symmetry.space_group_name_H-M   'P 1'
#
loop_
_entity.id
_entity.type
_entity.pdbx_description
1 polymer ?
#
loop_
_entity_poly.entity_id
_entity_poly.type
_entity_poly.pdbx_seq_one_letter_code
_entity_poly.pdbx_strand_id
1 'polypeptide(L)'
;MTVDIKIQRTQKQTVRVRQAEIKDIEGILILEEEVWPEGLRATKEQFISRIETFPEGILIAVTDSTIVGVVATEIIDYDLINSGSTWKEITDNGFIKKTHNPNGDTLYGVDLSVSPFGVNAAKLLMEQIGKLAIEHNLKRGILGARIPRYHKVAKKMNSEEYVNGRRGNRPIDPELVFYTRLGLKIAKVIPNYIEDPESCNYGVLMVWNNPFYGKPFPTLWSWLFKVK
;
A
#
# COMPACT_ATOMS: atom_id res chain seq x y z
N MET A 1 26.57 -10.50 -45.95
CA MET A 1 26.73 -10.59 -44.49
C MET A 1 25.32 -10.48 -43.87
N THR A 2 24.72 -11.59 -43.49
CA THR A 2 23.40 -11.59 -42.84
C THR A 2 23.63 -11.55 -41.33
N VAL A 3 23.14 -10.50 -40.69
CA VAL A 3 23.26 -10.33 -39.25
C VAL A 3 22.03 -11.00 -38.62
N ASP A 4 22.21 -12.19 -38.06
CA ASP A 4 21.18 -12.87 -37.25
C ASP A 4 21.00 -12.14 -35.92
N ILE A 5 19.96 -11.33 -35.83
CA ILE A 5 19.53 -10.74 -34.55
C ILE A 5 18.73 -11.82 -33.81
N LYS A 6 19.39 -12.54 -32.90
CA LYS A 6 18.70 -13.38 -31.92
C LYS A 6 17.93 -12.46 -30.95
N ILE A 7 16.62 -12.37 -31.16
CA ILE A 7 15.70 -11.81 -30.16
C ILE A 7 15.70 -12.77 -28.98
N GLN A 8 16.45 -12.45 -27.92
CA GLN A 8 16.29 -13.14 -26.64
C GLN A 8 14.86 -12.86 -26.14
N ARG A 9 14.00 -13.87 -26.17
CA ARG A 9 12.73 -13.83 -25.44
C ARG A 9 13.07 -13.65 -23.97
N THR A 10 12.80 -12.46 -23.41
CA THR A 10 12.85 -12.18 -21.98
C THR A 10 12.00 -13.26 -21.28
N GLN A 11 12.64 -14.10 -20.49
CA GLN A 11 11.91 -15.04 -19.62
C GLN A 11 10.96 -14.20 -18.78
N LYS A 12 9.68 -14.59 -18.76
CA LYS A 12 8.65 -13.91 -17.97
C LYS A 12 8.99 -14.12 -16.50
N GLN A 13 9.65 -13.14 -15.88
CA GLN A 13 10.02 -13.21 -14.48
C GLN A 13 8.76 -13.44 -13.65
N THR A 14 8.75 -14.50 -12.85
CA THR A 14 7.61 -14.84 -11.99
C THR A 14 7.77 -14.16 -10.66
N VAL A 15 6.88 -13.22 -10.37
CA VAL A 15 6.80 -12.59 -9.05
C VAL A 15 6.08 -13.53 -8.08
N ARG A 16 6.68 -13.77 -6.91
CA ARG A 16 6.09 -14.53 -5.81
C ARG A 16 5.90 -13.62 -4.60
N VAL A 17 4.78 -13.76 -3.90
CA VAL A 17 4.51 -13.02 -2.67
C VAL A 17 4.59 -13.97 -1.48
N ARG A 18 5.26 -13.55 -0.42
CA ARG A 18 5.35 -14.25 0.86
C ARG A 18 5.47 -13.28 2.03
N GLN A 19 5.31 -13.78 3.23
CA GLN A 19 5.61 -13.01 4.44
C GLN A 19 7.09 -12.61 4.48
N ALA A 20 7.33 -11.41 5.00
CA ALA A 20 8.67 -10.92 5.26
C ALA A 20 9.23 -11.56 6.55
N GLU A 21 10.53 -11.84 6.55
CA GLU A 21 11.27 -12.33 7.70
C GLU A 21 12.39 -11.34 8.05
N ILE A 22 12.92 -11.41 9.26
CA ILE A 22 14.02 -10.51 9.70
C ILE A 22 15.23 -10.55 8.75
N LYS A 23 15.52 -11.70 8.14
CA LYS A 23 16.59 -11.83 7.14
C LYS A 23 16.37 -11.04 5.85
N ASP A 24 15.13 -10.61 5.57
CA ASP A 24 14.78 -9.88 4.36
C ASP A 24 15.01 -8.36 4.49
N ILE A 25 15.25 -7.87 5.70
CA ILE A 25 15.31 -6.43 6.01
C ILE A 25 16.34 -5.70 5.13
N GLU A 26 17.51 -6.23 4.93
CA GLU A 26 18.53 -5.57 4.09
C GLU A 26 18.03 -5.37 2.65
N GLY A 27 17.35 -6.38 2.08
CA GLY A 27 16.74 -6.27 0.76
C GLY A 27 15.56 -5.29 0.70
N ILE A 28 14.79 -5.20 1.79
CA ILE A 28 13.70 -4.23 1.92
C ILE A 28 14.26 -2.80 1.98
N LEU A 29 15.32 -2.55 2.74
CA LEU A 29 15.94 -1.23 2.85
C LEU A 29 16.52 -0.76 1.50
N ILE A 30 17.10 -1.65 0.70
CA ILE A 30 17.55 -1.35 -0.66
C ILE A 30 16.36 -0.89 -1.52
N LEU A 31 15.21 -1.57 -1.42
CA LEU A 31 13.98 -1.18 -2.13
C LEU A 31 13.46 0.18 -1.64
N GLU A 32 13.46 0.45 -0.32
CA GLU A 32 13.07 1.75 0.24
C GLU A 32 13.92 2.90 -0.32
N GLU A 33 15.23 2.68 -0.45
CA GLU A 33 16.15 3.67 -1.04
C GLU A 33 15.86 3.93 -2.52
N GLU A 34 15.45 2.90 -3.26
CA GLU A 34 15.09 3.03 -4.67
C GLU A 34 13.77 3.82 -4.87
N VAL A 35 12.80 3.61 -3.97
CA VAL A 35 11.40 4.05 -4.18
C VAL A 35 11.10 5.38 -3.49
N TRP A 36 11.67 5.64 -2.30
CA TRP A 36 11.28 6.76 -1.47
C TRP A 36 12.36 7.83 -1.32
N PRO A 37 11.98 9.11 -1.27
CA PRO A 37 12.86 10.17 -0.80
C PRO A 37 13.34 9.89 0.63
N GLU A 38 14.54 10.32 1.01
CA GLU A 38 15.19 10.05 2.29
C GLU A 38 14.27 10.27 3.52
N GLY A 39 13.52 11.37 3.54
CA GLY A 39 12.63 11.74 4.65
C GLY A 39 11.36 10.89 4.77
N LEU A 40 11.05 10.01 3.81
CA LEU A 40 9.85 9.17 3.78
C LEU A 40 10.16 7.67 3.88
N ARG A 41 11.43 7.29 3.88
CA ARG A 41 11.87 5.89 3.97
C ARG A 41 11.58 5.31 5.35
N ALA A 42 11.09 4.09 5.38
CA ALA A 42 11.01 3.35 6.62
C ALA A 42 12.40 2.86 7.05
N THR A 43 12.64 2.85 8.36
CA THR A 43 13.92 2.43 8.94
C THR A 43 13.96 0.93 9.21
N LYS A 44 15.18 0.42 9.46
CA LYS A 44 15.41 -0.96 9.88
C LYS A 44 14.61 -1.33 11.14
N GLU A 45 14.62 -0.44 12.13
CA GLU A 45 13.92 -0.62 13.41
C GLU A 45 12.40 -0.67 13.23
N GLN A 46 11.86 0.15 12.32
CA GLN A 46 10.44 0.10 11.98
C GLN A 46 10.06 -1.22 11.33
N PHE A 47 10.84 -1.74 10.37
CA PHE A 47 10.55 -3.04 9.76
C PHE A 47 10.69 -4.20 10.74
N ILE A 48 11.68 -4.18 11.64
CA ILE A 48 11.78 -5.16 12.73
C ILE A 48 10.50 -5.13 13.57
N SER A 49 10.11 -3.96 14.04
CA SER A 49 8.91 -3.80 14.87
C SER A 49 7.63 -4.29 14.15
N ARG A 50 7.47 -3.97 12.87
CA ARG A 50 6.32 -4.41 12.06
C ARG A 50 6.27 -5.93 11.94
N ILE A 51 7.41 -6.57 11.61
CA ILE A 51 7.50 -8.03 11.46
C ILE A 51 7.23 -8.74 12.79
N GLU A 52 7.74 -8.20 13.91
CA GLU A 52 7.52 -8.78 15.24
C GLU A 52 6.09 -8.58 15.75
N THR A 53 5.45 -7.44 15.40
CA THR A 53 4.11 -7.10 15.89
C THR A 53 3.00 -7.80 15.10
N PHE A 54 3.09 -7.79 13.76
CA PHE A 54 2.07 -8.36 12.88
C PHE A 54 2.70 -9.01 11.64
N PRO A 55 3.36 -10.17 11.79
CA PRO A 55 4.12 -10.82 10.69
C PRO A 55 3.28 -11.15 9.47
N GLU A 56 2.00 -11.53 9.64
CA GLU A 56 1.08 -11.82 8.52
C GLU A 56 0.75 -10.58 7.68
N GLY A 57 0.82 -9.40 8.27
CA GLY A 57 0.54 -8.12 7.62
C GLY A 57 1.73 -7.53 6.86
N ILE A 58 2.91 -8.15 6.93
CA ILE A 58 4.13 -7.67 6.28
C ILE A 58 4.53 -8.65 5.19
N LEU A 59 4.29 -8.26 3.93
CA LEU A 59 4.50 -9.14 2.78
C LEU A 59 5.53 -8.54 1.83
N ILE A 60 6.32 -9.41 1.20
CA ILE A 60 7.25 -9.03 0.14
C ILE A 60 6.92 -9.73 -1.17
N ALA A 61 7.17 -9.03 -2.26
CA ALA A 61 7.15 -9.57 -3.61
C ALA A 61 8.59 -9.81 -4.07
N VAL A 62 8.91 -11.03 -4.49
CA VAL A 62 10.26 -11.44 -4.86
C VAL A 62 10.27 -11.97 -6.30
N THR A 63 11.28 -11.60 -7.07
CA THR A 63 11.60 -12.16 -8.37
C THR A 63 13.09 -12.47 -8.43
N ASP A 64 13.46 -13.69 -8.86
CA ASP A 64 14.84 -14.14 -8.99
C ASP A 64 15.74 -13.78 -7.76
N SER A 65 15.22 -14.00 -6.55
CA SER A 65 15.85 -13.66 -5.27
C SER A 65 15.96 -12.16 -4.92
N THR A 66 15.46 -11.26 -5.78
CA THR A 66 15.43 -9.82 -5.53
C THR A 66 14.06 -9.41 -4.98
N ILE A 67 14.03 -8.61 -3.92
CA ILE A 67 12.80 -8.01 -3.40
C ILE A 67 12.44 -6.85 -4.31
N VAL A 68 11.27 -6.93 -4.95
CA VAL A 68 10.74 -5.93 -5.89
C VAL A 68 9.49 -5.23 -5.36
N GLY A 69 9.06 -5.59 -4.18
CA GLY A 69 7.96 -4.92 -3.50
C GLY A 69 7.85 -5.34 -2.04
N VAL A 70 7.36 -4.44 -1.21
CA VAL A 70 6.97 -4.69 0.18
C VAL A 70 5.66 -3.97 0.47
N VAL A 71 4.80 -4.59 1.27
CA VAL A 71 3.64 -3.95 1.88
C VAL A 71 3.64 -4.23 3.37
N ALA A 72 3.38 -3.20 4.15
CA ALA A 72 3.18 -3.30 5.60
C ALA A 72 1.77 -2.84 5.96
N THR A 73 1.12 -3.61 6.82
CA THR A 73 -0.23 -3.33 7.31
C THR A 73 -0.32 -3.52 8.82
N GLU A 74 -1.40 -3.03 9.41
CA GLU A 74 -1.80 -3.29 10.78
C GLU A 74 -3.32 -3.38 10.88
N ILE A 75 -3.84 -3.96 11.96
CA ILE A 75 -5.26 -3.95 12.26
C ILE A 75 -5.53 -2.84 13.29
N ILE A 76 -6.54 -2.01 13.06
CA ILE A 76 -6.90 -0.88 13.92
C ILE A 76 -8.42 -0.75 14.07
N ASP A 77 -8.84 0.12 15.00
CA ASP A 77 -10.20 0.63 15.03
C ASP A 77 -10.35 1.80 14.04
N TYR A 78 -11.41 1.78 13.26
CA TYR A 78 -11.63 2.78 12.20
C TYR A 78 -11.87 4.20 12.72
N ASP A 79 -12.40 4.33 13.93
CA ASP A 79 -12.76 5.64 14.52
C ASP A 79 -11.54 6.55 14.74
N LEU A 80 -10.35 5.96 14.92
CA LEU A 80 -9.09 6.73 15.01
C LEU A 80 -8.84 7.61 13.77
N ILE A 81 -9.24 7.13 12.58
CA ILE A 81 -9.04 7.84 11.31
C ILE A 81 -10.09 8.93 11.09
N ASN A 82 -11.31 8.75 11.61
CA ASN A 82 -12.34 9.78 11.55
C ASN A 82 -11.98 11.05 12.34
N SER A 83 -11.05 10.95 13.30
CA SER A 83 -10.56 12.08 14.10
C SER A 83 -9.58 13.02 13.36
N GLY A 84 -9.14 12.68 12.14
CA GLY A 84 -8.18 13.48 11.37
C GLY A 84 -6.72 13.23 11.76
N SER A 85 -6.40 12.08 12.34
CA SER A 85 -5.04 11.72 12.77
C SER A 85 -4.04 11.68 11.62
N THR A 86 -2.81 12.02 11.92
CA THR A 86 -1.66 11.96 11.02
C THR A 86 -1.21 10.49 10.80
N TRP A 87 -0.45 10.24 9.76
CA TRP A 87 0.17 8.92 9.53
C TRP A 87 1.01 8.48 10.75
N LYS A 88 1.78 9.42 11.34
CA LYS A 88 2.61 9.14 12.51
C LYS A 88 1.79 8.68 13.73
N GLU A 89 0.64 9.30 13.96
CA GLU A 89 -0.24 8.95 15.08
C GLU A 89 -0.92 7.58 14.84
N ILE A 90 -1.42 7.34 13.64
CA ILE A 90 -2.12 6.10 13.30
C ILE A 90 -1.17 4.90 13.39
N THR A 91 0.10 5.06 12.99
CA THR A 91 1.05 3.96 12.84
C THR A 91 2.10 3.86 13.96
N ASP A 92 1.95 4.60 15.07
CA ASP A 92 2.99 4.73 16.11
C ASP A 92 4.34 5.13 15.47
N ASN A 93 4.36 6.20 14.67
CA ASN A 93 5.52 6.62 13.87
C ASN A 93 6.06 5.51 12.94
N GLY A 94 5.21 4.67 12.41
CA GLY A 94 5.57 3.57 11.52
C GLY A 94 6.04 2.30 12.21
N PHE A 95 6.06 2.24 13.55
CA PHE A 95 6.40 1.03 14.32
C PHE A 95 5.23 0.07 14.49
N ILE A 96 4.00 0.53 14.41
CA ILE A 96 2.73 -0.18 14.62
C ILE A 96 2.56 -0.85 15.99
N LYS A 97 3.56 -0.83 16.83
CA LYS A 97 3.60 -1.60 18.09
C LYS A 97 2.52 -1.20 19.08
N LYS A 98 2.18 0.11 19.12
CA LYS A 98 1.16 0.65 20.04
C LYS A 98 -0.21 0.80 19.41
N THR A 99 -0.27 0.79 18.08
CA THR A 99 -1.51 1.05 17.32
C THR A 99 -2.15 -0.21 16.80
N HIS A 100 -1.36 -1.28 16.55
CA HIS A 100 -1.91 -2.57 16.13
C HIS A 100 -2.84 -3.14 17.20
N ASN A 101 -4.11 -3.34 16.83
CA ASN A 101 -5.14 -3.96 17.65
C ASN A 101 -5.68 -5.22 16.95
N PRO A 102 -5.29 -6.45 17.36
CA PRO A 102 -5.75 -7.68 16.71
C PRO A 102 -7.27 -7.88 16.79
N ASN A 103 -7.98 -7.14 17.65
CA ASN A 103 -9.44 -7.16 17.78
C ASN A 103 -10.13 -6.02 17.02
N GLY A 104 -9.38 -5.20 16.28
CA GLY A 104 -9.91 -4.12 15.46
C GLY A 104 -10.72 -4.64 14.26
N ASP A 105 -11.45 -3.76 13.62
CA ASP A 105 -12.33 -4.10 12.49
C ASP A 105 -11.78 -3.72 11.11
N THR A 106 -10.61 -3.09 11.06
CA THR A 106 -10.10 -2.43 9.86
C THR A 106 -8.63 -2.75 9.63
N LEU A 107 -8.28 -3.20 8.42
CA LEU A 107 -6.89 -3.32 7.97
C LEU A 107 -6.40 -1.96 7.47
N TYR A 108 -5.34 -1.43 8.05
CA TYR A 108 -4.70 -0.19 7.65
C TYR A 108 -3.41 -0.45 6.87
N GLY A 109 -3.29 0.16 5.68
CA GLY A 109 -2.06 0.16 4.90
C GLY A 109 -1.07 1.19 5.43
N VAL A 110 0.01 0.70 6.02
CA VAL A 110 1.09 1.52 6.61
C VAL A 110 2.07 1.98 5.56
N ASP A 111 2.42 1.05 4.64
CA ASP A 111 3.47 1.25 3.64
C ASP A 111 3.23 0.35 2.42
N LEU A 112 3.57 0.85 1.23
CA LEU A 112 3.59 0.08 -0.01
C LEU A 112 4.71 0.61 -0.90
N SER A 113 5.80 -0.15 -0.99
CA SER A 113 6.95 0.17 -1.82
C SER A 113 7.09 -0.86 -2.94
N VAL A 114 7.20 -0.40 -4.18
CA VAL A 114 7.33 -1.29 -5.34
C VAL A 114 8.32 -0.70 -6.32
N SER A 115 9.35 -1.49 -6.67
CA SER A 115 10.33 -1.16 -7.69
C SER A 115 9.64 -0.94 -9.05
N PRO A 116 10.08 0.04 -9.88
CA PRO A 116 9.64 0.19 -11.25
C PRO A 116 9.80 -1.08 -12.10
N PHE A 117 10.71 -1.97 -11.71
CA PHE A 117 10.94 -3.27 -12.36
C PHE A 117 10.02 -4.38 -11.85
N GLY A 118 9.27 -4.15 -10.77
CA GLY A 118 8.33 -5.10 -10.16
C GLY A 118 7.00 -5.19 -10.90
N VAL A 119 7.00 -5.62 -12.15
CA VAL A 119 5.75 -5.74 -12.95
C VAL A 119 4.73 -6.62 -12.22
N ASN A 120 3.54 -6.08 -11.95
CA ASN A 120 2.45 -6.70 -11.20
C ASN A 120 2.71 -6.92 -9.69
N ALA A 121 3.88 -6.60 -9.13
CA ALA A 121 4.16 -6.80 -7.70
C ALA A 121 3.15 -6.06 -6.81
N ALA A 122 2.87 -4.79 -7.10
CA ALA A 122 1.88 -4.01 -6.36
C ALA A 122 0.49 -4.66 -6.36
N LYS A 123 0.02 -5.13 -7.53
CA LYS A 123 -1.27 -5.81 -7.65
C LYS A 123 -1.32 -7.10 -6.83
N LEU A 124 -0.26 -7.91 -6.89
CA LEU A 124 -0.18 -9.17 -6.15
C LEU A 124 -0.13 -8.93 -4.64
N LEU A 125 0.65 -7.95 -4.18
CA LEU A 125 0.70 -7.56 -2.76
C LEU A 125 -0.69 -7.10 -2.29
N MET A 126 -1.34 -6.20 -3.02
CA MET A 126 -2.68 -5.72 -2.68
C MET A 126 -3.74 -6.83 -2.70
N GLU A 127 -3.60 -7.82 -3.59
CA GLU A 127 -4.47 -9.00 -3.58
C GLU A 127 -4.28 -9.84 -2.31
N GLN A 128 -3.03 -10.05 -1.87
CA GLN A 128 -2.75 -10.83 -0.67
C GLN A 128 -3.23 -10.13 0.61
N ILE A 129 -3.03 -8.82 0.75
CA ILE A 129 -3.58 -8.09 1.92
C ILE A 129 -5.11 -8.03 1.90
N GLY A 130 -5.73 -8.01 0.71
CA GLY A 130 -7.19 -8.15 0.58
C GLY A 130 -7.68 -9.52 1.08
N LYS A 131 -6.95 -10.60 0.77
CA LYS A 131 -7.23 -11.95 1.30
C LYS A 131 -7.06 -12.00 2.81
N LEU A 132 -5.99 -11.41 3.34
CA LEU A 132 -5.75 -11.30 4.77
C LEU A 132 -6.92 -10.62 5.48
N ALA A 133 -7.41 -9.49 4.94
CA ALA A 133 -8.58 -8.79 5.50
C ALA A 133 -9.85 -9.66 5.49
N ILE A 134 -10.04 -10.51 4.47
CA ILE A 134 -11.17 -11.43 4.40
C ILE A 134 -11.01 -12.56 5.43
N GLU A 135 -9.83 -13.15 5.56
CA GLU A 135 -9.52 -14.24 6.49
C GLU A 135 -9.70 -13.83 7.94
N HIS A 136 -9.26 -12.62 8.30
CA HIS A 136 -9.50 -12.01 9.62
C HIS A 136 -10.94 -11.48 9.79
N ASN A 137 -11.81 -11.66 8.79
CA ASN A 137 -13.17 -11.15 8.80
C ASN A 137 -13.25 -9.65 9.14
N LEU A 138 -12.31 -8.85 8.63
CA LEU A 138 -12.29 -7.41 8.83
C LEU A 138 -13.35 -6.74 7.97
N LYS A 139 -13.95 -5.69 8.49
CA LYS A 139 -15.03 -4.95 7.82
C LYS A 139 -14.54 -4.21 6.57
N ARG A 140 -13.28 -3.75 6.59
CA ARG A 140 -12.71 -2.94 5.52
C ARG A 140 -11.18 -2.95 5.52
N GLY A 141 -10.60 -2.53 4.38
CA GLY A 141 -9.22 -2.09 4.27
C GLY A 141 -9.18 -0.60 3.96
N ILE A 142 -8.24 0.13 4.56
CA ILE A 142 -8.05 1.56 4.32
C ILE A 142 -6.56 1.89 4.22
N LEU A 143 -6.25 3.02 3.60
CA LEU A 143 -4.92 3.62 3.58
C LEU A 143 -5.01 5.12 3.31
N GLY A 144 -3.96 5.85 3.65
CA GLY A 144 -3.77 7.23 3.24
C GLY A 144 -2.89 7.29 2.00
N ALA A 145 -3.48 7.54 0.82
CA ALA A 145 -2.71 7.70 -0.40
C ALA A 145 -2.05 9.08 -0.45
N ARG A 146 -0.78 9.12 -0.88
CA ARG A 146 -0.11 10.38 -1.26
C ARG A 146 -0.73 10.94 -2.55
N ILE A 147 -0.50 12.21 -2.82
CA ILE A 147 -0.86 12.87 -4.07
C ILE A 147 0.34 13.69 -4.60
N PRO A 148 1.46 13.04 -4.94
CA PRO A 148 2.76 13.69 -5.14
C PRO A 148 2.79 14.68 -6.32
N ARG A 149 1.80 14.70 -7.18
CA ARG A 149 1.69 15.70 -8.27
C ARG A 149 0.92 16.96 -7.87
N TYR A 150 0.33 16.99 -6.68
CA TYR A 150 -0.49 18.13 -6.25
C TYR A 150 0.31 19.42 -6.12
N HIS A 151 1.57 19.37 -5.65
CA HIS A 151 2.42 20.58 -5.55
C HIS A 151 2.53 21.37 -6.88
N LYS A 152 2.41 20.69 -8.03
CA LYS A 152 2.51 21.33 -9.35
C LYS A 152 1.32 22.24 -9.68
N VAL A 153 0.20 22.02 -9.03
CA VAL A 153 -1.06 22.72 -9.29
C VAL A 153 -1.65 23.41 -8.07
N ALA A 154 -1.08 23.27 -6.89
CA ALA A 154 -1.59 23.78 -5.62
C ALA A 154 -1.82 25.31 -5.60
N LYS A 155 -1.12 26.09 -6.45
CA LYS A 155 -1.36 27.52 -6.61
C LYS A 155 -2.63 27.86 -7.42
N LYS A 156 -3.21 26.88 -8.14
CA LYS A 156 -4.34 27.07 -9.08
C LYS A 156 -5.57 26.30 -8.69
N MET A 157 -5.44 25.31 -7.82
CA MET A 157 -6.49 24.35 -7.49
C MET A 157 -6.31 23.90 -6.05
N ASN A 158 -7.38 23.90 -5.26
CA ASN A 158 -7.31 23.37 -3.90
C ASN A 158 -7.26 21.83 -3.90
N SER A 159 -6.94 21.22 -2.73
CA SER A 159 -6.74 19.78 -2.62
C SER A 159 -8.01 18.97 -2.91
N GLU A 160 -9.18 19.45 -2.52
CA GLU A 160 -10.47 18.79 -2.80
C GLU A 160 -10.79 18.81 -4.30
N GLU A 161 -10.60 19.94 -4.97
CA GLU A 161 -10.75 20.05 -6.42
C GLU A 161 -9.79 19.11 -7.16
N TYR A 162 -8.55 19.03 -6.71
CA TYR A 162 -7.54 18.13 -7.29
C TYR A 162 -7.94 16.66 -7.16
N VAL A 163 -8.26 16.23 -5.94
CA VAL A 163 -8.62 14.83 -5.63
C VAL A 163 -9.91 14.41 -6.35
N ASN A 164 -10.89 15.31 -6.45
CA ASN A 164 -12.14 15.07 -7.17
C ASN A 164 -12.01 15.28 -8.68
N GLY A 165 -10.92 15.86 -9.15
CA GLY A 165 -10.65 16.07 -10.58
C GLY A 165 -10.63 14.76 -11.36
N ARG A 166 -11.17 14.80 -12.60
CA ARG A 166 -11.29 13.63 -13.47
C ARG A 166 -10.78 13.93 -14.87
N ARG A 167 -10.14 12.90 -15.46
CA ARG A 167 -9.88 12.84 -16.90
C ARG A 167 -10.67 11.66 -17.47
N GLY A 168 -11.80 11.96 -18.09
CA GLY A 168 -12.85 10.97 -18.36
C GLY A 168 -13.35 10.39 -17.02
N ASN A 169 -13.39 9.08 -16.89
CA ASN A 169 -13.86 8.39 -15.68
C ASN A 169 -12.78 8.11 -14.63
N ARG A 170 -11.55 8.65 -14.81
CA ARG A 170 -10.40 8.34 -13.93
C ARG A 170 -9.98 9.57 -13.12
N PRO A 171 -9.50 9.41 -11.89
CA PRO A 171 -8.81 10.49 -11.18
C PRO A 171 -7.69 11.09 -12.02
N ILE A 172 -7.36 12.36 -11.78
CA ILE A 172 -6.23 13.02 -12.46
C ILE A 172 -4.88 12.63 -11.84
N ASP A 173 -4.87 12.26 -10.57
CA ASP A 173 -3.66 11.81 -9.87
C ASP A 173 -3.37 10.32 -10.15
N PRO A 174 -2.12 9.95 -10.51
CA PRO A 174 -1.76 8.56 -10.83
C PRO A 174 -1.89 7.59 -9.65
N GLU A 175 -1.56 8.03 -8.42
CA GLU A 175 -1.70 7.21 -7.22
C GLU A 175 -3.19 6.86 -6.99
N LEU A 176 -4.06 7.85 -7.11
CA LEU A 176 -5.49 7.63 -6.98
C LEU A 176 -6.05 6.76 -8.12
N VAL A 177 -5.48 6.87 -9.34
CA VAL A 177 -5.81 5.94 -10.44
C VAL A 177 -5.44 4.51 -10.08
N PHE A 178 -4.25 4.29 -9.50
CA PHE A 178 -3.80 2.97 -9.10
C PHE A 178 -4.76 2.35 -8.08
N TYR A 179 -5.01 3.01 -6.95
CA TYR A 179 -5.87 2.48 -5.90
C TYR A 179 -7.33 2.30 -6.33
N THR A 180 -7.87 3.22 -7.14
CA THR A 180 -9.26 3.07 -7.62
C THR A 180 -9.42 1.90 -8.60
N ARG A 181 -8.39 1.55 -9.37
CA ARG A 181 -8.39 0.35 -10.22
C ARG A 181 -8.38 -0.94 -9.40
N LEU A 182 -7.82 -0.91 -8.19
CA LEU A 182 -7.85 -2.04 -7.25
C LEU A 182 -9.16 -2.12 -6.44
N GLY A 183 -10.12 -1.23 -6.72
CA GLY A 183 -11.43 -1.25 -6.10
C GLY A 183 -11.57 -0.40 -4.84
N LEU A 184 -10.52 0.35 -4.43
CA LEU A 184 -10.63 1.31 -3.35
C LEU A 184 -11.40 2.55 -3.82
N LYS A 185 -12.10 3.19 -2.90
CA LYS A 185 -12.85 4.43 -3.13
C LYS A 185 -12.20 5.59 -2.40
N ILE A 186 -12.17 6.76 -3.02
CA ILE A 186 -11.80 8.01 -2.37
C ILE A 186 -12.88 8.35 -1.34
N ALA A 187 -12.49 8.54 -0.08
CA ALA A 187 -13.40 8.89 1.01
C ALA A 187 -13.29 10.36 1.41
N LYS A 188 -12.08 10.83 1.72
CA LYS A 188 -11.85 12.24 2.09
C LYS A 188 -10.39 12.64 1.88
N VAL A 189 -10.14 13.94 1.79
CA VAL A 189 -8.79 14.54 1.87
C VAL A 189 -8.43 14.73 3.34
N ILE A 190 -7.19 14.42 3.71
CA ILE A 190 -6.67 14.56 5.07
C ILE A 190 -5.55 15.61 5.04
N PRO A 191 -5.74 16.79 5.61
CA PRO A 191 -4.69 17.80 5.72
C PRO A 191 -3.64 17.36 6.76
N ASN A 192 -2.38 17.75 6.56
CA ASN A 192 -1.25 17.44 7.44
C ASN A 192 -1.10 15.94 7.76
N TYR A 193 -1.46 15.10 6.79
CA TYR A 193 -1.45 13.64 6.96
C TYR A 193 -0.04 13.07 7.13
N ILE A 194 0.89 13.51 6.29
CA ILE A 194 2.29 13.09 6.29
C ILE A 194 3.17 14.26 5.83
N GLU A 195 4.38 14.39 6.37
CA GLU A 195 5.36 15.38 5.95
C GLU A 195 5.89 15.05 4.55
N ASP A 196 5.20 15.51 3.52
CA ASP A 196 5.49 15.26 2.12
C ASP A 196 5.28 16.53 1.29
N PRO A 197 6.36 17.25 0.94
CA PRO A 197 6.28 18.47 0.14
C PRO A 197 5.62 18.27 -1.23
N GLU A 198 5.78 17.10 -1.87
CA GLU A 198 5.18 16.83 -3.16
C GLU A 198 3.66 16.73 -3.11
N SER A 199 3.11 16.23 -1.99
CA SER A 199 1.68 16.21 -1.73
C SER A 199 1.18 17.45 -0.96
N CYS A 200 2.05 18.45 -0.72
CA CYS A 200 1.75 19.59 0.16
C CYS A 200 1.23 19.13 1.54
N ASN A 201 1.75 18.05 2.06
CA ASN A 201 1.38 17.38 3.32
C ASN A 201 -0.06 16.80 3.35
N TYR A 202 -0.75 16.74 2.24
CA TYR A 202 -2.06 16.10 2.17
C TYR A 202 -1.96 14.59 1.94
N GLY A 203 -2.91 13.86 2.52
CA GLY A 203 -3.23 12.48 2.18
C GLY A 203 -4.66 12.35 1.70
N VAL A 204 -4.98 11.24 1.08
CA VAL A 204 -6.34 10.89 0.65
C VAL A 204 -6.72 9.54 1.28
N LEU A 205 -7.74 9.56 2.12
CA LEU A 205 -8.29 8.32 2.68
C LEU A 205 -8.93 7.51 1.56
N MET A 206 -8.33 6.36 1.30
CA MET A 206 -8.84 5.36 0.37
C MET A 206 -9.47 4.21 1.16
N VAL A 207 -10.64 3.76 0.76
CA VAL A 207 -11.41 2.73 1.48
C VAL A 207 -11.83 1.62 0.52
N TRP A 208 -11.56 0.40 0.92
CA TRP A 208 -12.13 -0.82 0.35
C TRP A 208 -13.03 -1.50 1.38
N ASN A 209 -14.31 -1.64 1.09
CA ASN A 209 -15.24 -2.38 1.95
C ASN A 209 -15.17 -3.87 1.60
N ASN A 210 -14.96 -4.71 2.62
CA ASN A 210 -14.92 -6.15 2.43
C ASN A 210 -16.31 -6.70 2.08
N PRO A 211 -16.54 -7.19 0.85
CA PRO A 211 -17.85 -7.70 0.43
C PRO A 211 -18.20 -9.04 1.09
N PHE A 212 -17.26 -9.64 1.81
CA PHE A 212 -17.40 -10.93 2.49
C PHE A 212 -17.49 -10.80 4.02
N TYR A 213 -17.43 -9.56 4.53
CA TYR A 213 -17.54 -9.33 5.98
C TYR A 213 -18.80 -9.96 6.58
N GLY A 214 -18.64 -10.69 7.69
CA GLY A 214 -19.72 -11.38 8.38
C GLY A 214 -20.28 -12.64 7.67
N LYS A 215 -19.69 -13.02 6.52
CA LYS A 215 -20.10 -14.26 5.83
C LYS A 215 -19.40 -15.48 6.45
N PRO A 216 -20.07 -16.65 6.49
CA PRO A 216 -19.43 -17.89 6.94
C PRO A 216 -18.30 -18.29 5.98
N PHE A 217 -17.35 -19.07 6.48
CA PHE A 217 -16.22 -19.63 5.70
C PHE A 217 -15.30 -18.58 5.06
N PRO A 218 -14.68 -17.66 5.83
CA PRO A 218 -13.85 -16.60 5.30
C PRO A 218 -12.67 -17.10 4.43
N THR A 219 -12.07 -18.24 4.79
CA THR A 219 -10.99 -18.87 4.01
C THR A 219 -11.42 -19.24 2.57
N LEU A 220 -12.67 -19.67 2.38
CA LEU A 220 -13.20 -19.94 1.04
C LEU A 220 -13.31 -18.66 0.21
N TRP A 221 -13.79 -17.58 0.81
CA TRP A 221 -13.91 -16.30 0.14
C TRP A 221 -12.55 -15.67 -0.16
N SER A 222 -11.57 -15.81 0.74
CA SER A 222 -10.20 -15.35 0.49
C SER A 222 -9.58 -16.08 -0.70
N TRP A 223 -9.76 -17.40 -0.79
CA TRP A 223 -9.26 -18.20 -1.91
C TRP A 223 -9.87 -17.77 -3.26
N LEU A 224 -11.14 -17.41 -3.28
CA LEU A 224 -11.85 -16.95 -4.49
C LEU A 224 -11.55 -15.48 -4.83
N PHE A 225 -11.05 -14.69 -3.88
CA PHE A 225 -10.83 -13.26 -4.06
C PHE A 225 -9.71 -12.98 -5.06
N LYS A 226 -9.99 -12.09 -6.00
CA LYS A 226 -9.04 -11.55 -6.98
C LYS A 226 -9.24 -10.05 -7.11
N VAL A 227 -8.14 -9.33 -7.17
CA VAL A 227 -8.14 -7.91 -7.53
C VAL A 227 -8.26 -7.80 -9.05
N LYS A 228 -9.11 -6.87 -9.50
CA LYS A 228 -9.39 -6.64 -10.92
C LYS A 228 -8.20 -6.07 -11.70
#